data_6126e8cb344512ad0fc7f7415d99bcf7
#
_entry.id   6126e8cb344512ad0fc7f7415d99bcf7
#
_cell.length_a   1.000
_cell.length_b   1.000
_cell.length_c   1.000
_cell.angle_alpha   90.00
_cell.angle_beta   90.00
_cell.angle_gamma   90.00
#
_symmetry.space_group_name_H-M   'P 1'
#
loop_
_entity.id
_entity.type
_entity.pdbx_description
1 polymer ?
#
loop_
_entity_poly.entity_id
_entity_poly.type
_entity_poly.pdbx_seq_one_letter_code
_entity_poly.pdbx_strand_id
1 'polypeptide(L)'
;MFVREICAAAMLIILTLWLQCGGIATLITWFRGSMAGDIEKFGLFRTAVLIVRFTTAVVVLHLIEALVWAIFYRWFCLPSWEAALYFSAGSYGTVGCSDVSLPPNWRALGPLESITGALMCGISVSLLFATTHWLIHHVPRSSRDEAPKPLRAAPAPEGTYEG
;
A
#
# COMPACT_ATOMS: atom_id res chain seq x y z
N MET A 1 -30.30 -21.21 7.66
CA MET A 1 -29.99 -19.79 7.56
C MET A 1 -28.49 -19.53 7.74
N PHE A 2 -27.88 -20.03 8.79
CA PHE A 2 -26.44 -19.89 9.10
C PHE A 2 -25.49 -20.35 7.97
N VAL A 3 -25.76 -21.48 7.32
CA VAL A 3 -24.95 -21.99 6.20
C VAL A 3 -24.90 -21.00 5.03
N ARG A 4 -26.00 -20.33 4.70
CA ARG A 4 -26.05 -19.33 3.61
C ARG A 4 -25.21 -18.11 3.95
N GLU A 5 -25.20 -17.65 5.19
CA GLU A 5 -24.38 -16.55 5.67
C GLU A 5 -22.88 -16.89 5.57
N ILE A 6 -22.49 -18.11 6.02
CA ILE A 6 -21.10 -18.57 5.92
C ILE A 6 -20.65 -18.73 4.46
N CYS A 7 -21.49 -19.29 3.59
CA CYS A 7 -21.16 -19.43 2.17
C CYS A 7 -20.96 -18.05 1.51
N ALA A 8 -21.82 -17.08 1.83
CA ALA A 8 -21.69 -15.71 1.31
C ALA A 8 -20.42 -15.04 1.83
N ALA A 9 -20.12 -15.17 3.13
CA ALA A 9 -18.89 -14.67 3.73
C ALA A 9 -17.65 -15.28 3.07
N ALA A 10 -17.61 -16.60 2.92
CA ALA A 10 -16.48 -17.29 2.28
C ALA A 10 -16.29 -16.84 0.83
N MET A 11 -17.38 -16.68 0.07
CA MET A 11 -17.31 -16.16 -1.30
C MET A 11 -16.74 -14.73 -1.34
N LEU A 12 -17.21 -13.84 -0.47
CA LEU A 12 -16.72 -12.46 -0.40
C LEU A 12 -15.25 -12.40 0.03
N ILE A 13 -14.86 -13.18 1.02
CA ILE A 13 -13.46 -13.28 1.46
C ILE A 13 -12.56 -13.76 0.33
N ILE A 14 -12.95 -14.83 -0.37
CA ILE A 14 -12.17 -15.36 -1.50
C ILE A 14 -12.07 -14.31 -2.61
N LEU A 15 -13.16 -13.61 -2.93
CA LEU A 15 -13.16 -12.55 -3.94
C LEU A 15 -12.24 -11.41 -3.54
N THR A 16 -12.29 -10.95 -2.28
CA THR A 16 -11.40 -9.91 -1.75
C THR A 16 -9.93 -10.34 -1.81
N LEU A 17 -9.61 -11.60 -1.45
CA LEU A 17 -8.25 -12.15 -1.58
C LEU A 17 -7.76 -12.15 -3.03
N TRP A 18 -8.60 -12.51 -4.00
CA TRP A 18 -8.24 -12.47 -5.41
C TRP A 18 -8.00 -11.05 -5.91
N LEU A 19 -8.84 -10.10 -5.49
CA LEU A 19 -8.66 -8.67 -5.80
C LEU A 19 -7.36 -8.14 -5.21
N GLN A 20 -7.07 -8.46 -3.95
CA GLN A 20 -5.85 -8.05 -3.27
C GLN A 20 -4.60 -8.63 -3.96
N CYS A 21 -4.56 -9.94 -4.20
CA CYS A 21 -3.42 -10.57 -4.86
C CYS A 21 -3.21 -10.05 -6.29
N GLY A 22 -4.29 -9.91 -7.07
CA GLY A 22 -4.24 -9.37 -8.43
C GLY A 22 -3.83 -7.90 -8.45
N GLY A 23 -4.37 -7.10 -7.54
CA GLY A 23 -4.01 -5.69 -7.37
C GLY A 23 -2.54 -5.51 -7.01
N ILE A 24 -2.04 -6.27 -6.04
CA ILE A 24 -0.62 -6.27 -5.63
C ILE A 24 0.28 -6.69 -6.80
N ALA A 25 -0.05 -7.77 -7.52
CA ALA A 25 0.73 -8.22 -8.67
C ALA A 25 0.81 -7.12 -9.76
N THR A 26 -0.31 -6.45 -10.02
CA THR A 26 -0.37 -5.33 -10.96
C THR A 26 0.47 -4.14 -10.48
N LEU A 27 0.40 -3.80 -9.20
CA LEU A 27 1.18 -2.72 -8.59
C LEU A 27 2.68 -3.00 -8.66
N ILE A 28 3.11 -4.23 -8.38
CA ILE A 28 4.52 -4.64 -8.46
C ILE A 28 5.02 -4.54 -9.91
N THR A 29 4.27 -5.03 -10.90
CA THR A 29 4.67 -4.96 -12.31
C THR A 29 4.74 -3.52 -12.80
N TRP A 30 3.78 -2.69 -12.42
CA TRP A 30 3.78 -1.27 -12.74
C TRP A 30 4.95 -0.53 -12.10
N PHE A 31 5.24 -0.80 -10.82
CA PHE A 31 6.37 -0.21 -10.10
C PHE A 31 7.71 -0.58 -10.77
N ARG A 32 7.90 -1.86 -11.13
CA ARG A 32 9.10 -2.33 -11.85
C ARG A 32 9.26 -1.64 -13.20
N GLY A 33 8.18 -1.48 -13.96
CA GLY A 33 8.19 -0.75 -15.23
C GLY A 33 8.55 0.73 -15.05
N SER A 34 8.09 1.37 -13.99
CA SER A 34 8.41 2.77 -13.68
C SER A 34 9.87 2.98 -13.26
N MET A 35 10.55 1.92 -12.79
CA MET A 35 11.95 1.90 -12.37
C MET A 35 12.93 1.54 -13.50
N ALA A 36 12.46 1.05 -14.66
CA ALA A 36 13.29 0.63 -15.78
C ALA A 36 14.01 1.79 -16.51
N GLY A 37 13.76 3.04 -16.14
CA GLY A 37 14.51 4.22 -16.59
C GLY A 37 15.67 4.56 -15.64
N ASP A 38 16.70 5.24 -16.15
CA ASP A 38 17.93 5.64 -15.46
C ASP A 38 17.74 5.95 -13.95
N ILE A 39 18.14 5.00 -13.11
CA ILE A 39 18.07 5.11 -11.64
C ILE A 39 18.96 6.25 -11.14
N GLU A 40 20.04 6.59 -11.86
CA GLU A 40 20.98 7.66 -11.51
C GLU A 40 20.38 9.08 -11.50
N LYS A 41 19.22 9.28 -12.14
CA LYS A 41 18.56 10.60 -12.22
C LYS A 41 17.41 10.78 -11.22
N PHE A 42 17.25 9.87 -10.26
CA PHE A 42 16.18 9.95 -9.26
C PHE A 42 16.49 10.98 -8.18
N GLY A 43 16.07 12.23 -8.39
CA GLY A 43 16.07 13.24 -7.31
C GLY A 43 15.03 12.91 -6.23
N LEU A 44 15.20 13.46 -5.02
CA LEU A 44 14.32 13.29 -3.86
C LEU A 44 12.83 13.51 -4.20
N PHE A 45 12.54 14.50 -5.03
CA PHE A 45 11.16 14.82 -5.45
C PHE A 45 10.52 13.67 -6.24
N ARG A 46 11.23 13.08 -7.19
CA ARG A 46 10.72 11.95 -8.00
C ARG A 46 10.47 10.71 -7.14
N THR A 47 11.36 10.45 -6.19
CA THR A 47 11.18 9.38 -5.20
C THR A 47 9.92 9.59 -4.37
N ALA A 48 9.70 10.80 -3.85
CA ALA A 48 8.50 11.13 -3.09
C ALA A 48 7.23 10.95 -3.93
N VAL A 49 7.22 11.41 -5.17
CA VAL A 49 6.09 11.23 -6.10
C VAL A 49 5.78 9.75 -6.36
N LEU A 50 6.80 8.90 -6.52
CA LEU A 50 6.60 7.46 -6.70
C LEU A 50 5.97 6.81 -5.47
N ILE A 51 6.45 7.15 -4.27
CA ILE A 51 5.88 6.65 -3.01
C ILE A 51 4.41 7.07 -2.89
N VAL A 52 4.10 8.35 -3.13
CA VAL A 52 2.72 8.86 -3.07
C VAL A 52 1.82 8.12 -4.07
N ARG A 53 2.25 7.97 -5.32
CA ARG A 53 1.47 7.26 -6.36
C ARG A 53 1.22 5.81 -5.98
N PHE A 54 2.24 5.13 -5.45
CA PHE A 54 2.12 3.75 -5.03
C PHE A 54 1.16 3.61 -3.84
N THR A 55 1.30 4.47 -2.82
CA THR A 55 0.40 4.49 -1.66
C THR A 55 -1.04 4.81 -2.07
N THR A 56 -1.24 5.78 -2.96
CA THR A 56 -2.58 6.11 -3.49
C THR A 56 -3.21 4.92 -4.20
N ALA A 57 -2.44 4.18 -5.01
CA ALA A 57 -2.95 3.01 -5.70
C ALA A 57 -3.35 1.88 -4.71
N VAL A 58 -2.60 1.70 -3.62
CA VAL A 58 -2.97 0.78 -2.53
C VAL A 58 -4.27 1.22 -1.85
N VAL A 59 -4.42 2.51 -1.55
CA VAL A 59 -5.68 3.04 -0.97
C VAL A 59 -6.86 2.80 -1.90
N VAL A 60 -6.71 3.07 -3.20
CA VAL A 60 -7.76 2.80 -4.21
C VAL A 60 -8.12 1.31 -4.24
N LEU A 61 -7.14 0.40 -4.12
CA LEU A 61 -7.41 -1.03 -4.06
C LEU A 61 -8.30 -1.38 -2.86
N HIS A 62 -8.01 -0.86 -1.67
CA HIS A 62 -8.84 -1.08 -0.47
C HIS A 62 -10.25 -0.48 -0.60
N LEU A 63 -10.38 0.67 -1.25
CA LEU A 63 -11.71 1.25 -1.54
C LEU A 63 -12.53 0.37 -2.48
N ILE A 64 -11.89 -0.26 -3.47
CA ILE A 64 -12.55 -1.22 -4.36
C ILE A 64 -13.00 -2.47 -3.58
N GLU A 65 -12.18 -2.97 -2.68
CA GLU A 65 -12.52 -4.12 -1.83
C GLU A 65 -13.71 -3.80 -0.91
N ALA A 66 -13.70 -2.67 -0.22
CA ALA A 66 -14.83 -2.22 0.58
C ALA A 66 -16.10 -2.02 -0.29
N LEU A 67 -15.96 -1.51 -1.51
CA LEU A 67 -17.08 -1.37 -2.44
C LEU A 67 -17.69 -2.74 -2.81
N VAL A 68 -16.90 -3.78 -2.99
CA VAL A 68 -17.41 -5.14 -3.26
C VAL A 68 -18.31 -5.63 -2.12
N TRP A 69 -17.90 -5.42 -0.86
CA TRP A 69 -18.73 -5.75 0.30
C TRP A 69 -19.98 -4.85 0.37
N ALA A 70 -19.84 -3.56 0.12
CA ALA A 70 -20.98 -2.63 0.08
C ALA A 70 -22.03 -3.00 -0.99
N ILE A 71 -21.60 -3.48 -2.16
CA ILE A 71 -22.50 -3.97 -3.20
C ILE A 71 -23.33 -5.14 -2.67
N PHE A 72 -22.68 -6.10 -2.00
CA PHE A 72 -23.41 -7.22 -1.40
C PHE A 72 -24.42 -6.73 -0.35
N TYR A 73 -24.02 -5.84 0.56
CA TYR A 73 -24.92 -5.30 1.58
C TYR A 73 -26.09 -4.53 0.98
N ARG A 74 -25.85 -3.77 -0.08
CA ARG A 74 -26.90 -3.03 -0.76
C ARG A 74 -27.98 -3.95 -1.35
N TRP A 75 -27.58 -5.09 -1.88
CA TRP A 75 -28.52 -6.01 -2.54
C TRP A 75 -29.25 -6.93 -1.58
N PHE A 76 -28.65 -7.29 -0.45
CA PHE A 76 -29.18 -8.33 0.43
C PHE A 76 -29.53 -7.84 1.85
N CYS A 77 -29.00 -6.71 2.30
CA CYS A 77 -29.05 -6.33 3.71
C CYS A 77 -29.60 -4.92 3.97
N LEU A 78 -29.24 -3.94 3.17
CA LEU A 78 -29.48 -2.52 3.47
C LEU A 78 -30.27 -1.80 2.37
N PRO A 79 -31.14 -0.83 2.75
CA PRO A 79 -32.07 -0.20 1.83
C PRO A 79 -31.45 0.86 0.93
N SER A 80 -30.29 1.44 1.29
CA SER A 80 -29.67 2.54 0.56
C SER A 80 -28.19 2.29 0.29
N TRP A 81 -27.65 2.91 -0.76
CA TRP A 81 -26.20 2.88 -1.06
C TRP A 81 -25.38 3.57 0.01
N GLU A 82 -25.88 4.67 0.55
CA GLU A 82 -25.21 5.41 1.62
C GLU A 82 -24.99 4.52 2.85
N ALA A 83 -26.06 3.86 3.33
CA ALA A 83 -25.97 2.94 4.47
C ALA A 83 -25.02 1.76 4.20
N ALA A 84 -25.05 1.20 2.97
CA ALA A 84 -24.21 0.08 2.59
C ALA A 84 -22.72 0.47 2.51
N LEU A 85 -22.40 1.59 1.90
CA LEU A 85 -21.02 2.12 1.82
C LEU A 85 -20.50 2.52 3.19
N TYR A 86 -21.32 3.22 4.00
CA TYR A 86 -20.94 3.62 5.34
C TYR A 86 -20.66 2.41 6.24
N PHE A 87 -21.57 1.40 6.21
CA PHE A 87 -21.38 0.17 6.99
C PHE A 87 -20.12 -0.58 6.55
N SER A 88 -19.94 -0.79 5.25
CA SER A 88 -18.77 -1.51 4.72
C SER A 88 -17.47 -0.76 5.02
N ALA A 89 -17.39 0.54 4.77
CA ALA A 89 -16.20 1.33 5.06
C ALA A 89 -15.84 1.27 6.56
N GLY A 90 -16.85 1.35 7.44
CA GLY A 90 -16.67 1.23 8.89
C GLY A 90 -16.22 -0.17 9.32
N SER A 91 -16.82 -1.22 8.77
CA SER A 91 -16.48 -2.62 9.06
C SER A 91 -15.11 -2.97 8.49
N TYR A 92 -14.87 -2.71 7.21
CA TYR A 92 -13.60 -2.98 6.55
C TYR A 92 -12.42 -2.24 7.21
N GLY A 93 -12.63 -0.98 7.57
CA GLY A 93 -11.65 -0.15 8.29
C GLY A 93 -11.52 -0.50 9.78
N THR A 94 -12.25 -1.49 10.30
CA THR A 94 -12.27 -1.90 11.72
C THR A 94 -12.73 -0.81 12.69
N VAL A 95 -13.38 0.26 12.20
CA VAL A 95 -13.89 1.36 13.01
C VAL A 95 -15.18 0.96 13.73
N GLY A 96 -16.01 0.17 13.03
CA GLY A 96 -17.36 -0.16 13.49
C GLY A 96 -18.35 0.99 13.26
N CYS A 97 -19.58 0.66 12.98
CA CYS A 97 -20.68 1.62 12.83
C CYS A 97 -21.78 1.25 13.82
N SER A 98 -22.16 2.20 14.67
CA SER A 98 -23.16 1.99 15.71
C SER A 98 -24.60 2.27 15.27
N ASP A 99 -24.80 3.09 14.26
CA ASP A 99 -26.09 3.58 13.78
C ASP A 99 -26.70 2.74 12.65
N VAL A 100 -25.90 1.93 11.96
CA VAL A 100 -26.33 0.98 10.94
C VAL A 100 -26.04 -0.44 11.39
N SER A 101 -27.05 -1.31 11.42
CA SER A 101 -26.92 -2.72 11.79
C SER A 101 -27.46 -3.64 10.70
N LEU A 102 -26.76 -4.76 10.48
CA LEU A 102 -27.23 -5.79 9.56
C LEU A 102 -28.41 -6.57 10.14
N PRO A 103 -29.31 -7.08 9.27
CA PRO A 103 -30.36 -7.99 9.69
C PRO A 103 -29.81 -9.21 10.45
N PRO A 104 -30.55 -9.82 11.37
CA PRO A 104 -30.09 -10.94 12.20
C PRO A 104 -29.46 -12.11 11.42
N ASN A 105 -29.91 -12.33 10.19
CA ASN A 105 -29.43 -13.41 9.31
C ASN A 105 -28.08 -13.13 8.62
N TRP A 106 -27.53 -11.91 8.77
CA TRP A 106 -26.31 -11.44 8.12
C TRP A 106 -25.34 -10.76 9.09
N ARG A 107 -25.58 -10.91 10.41
CA ARG A 107 -24.81 -10.19 11.44
C ARG A 107 -23.34 -10.58 11.50
N ALA A 108 -23.01 -11.83 11.17
CA ALA A 108 -21.61 -12.30 11.20
C ALA A 108 -20.75 -11.70 10.08
N LEU A 109 -21.35 -11.16 9.01
CA LEU A 109 -20.61 -10.60 7.89
C LEU A 109 -19.77 -9.37 8.30
N GLY A 110 -20.27 -8.49 9.16
CA GLY A 110 -19.52 -7.31 9.61
C GLY A 110 -18.20 -7.66 10.30
N PRO A 111 -18.19 -8.50 11.34
CA PRO A 111 -16.95 -8.98 11.97
C PRO A 111 -16.02 -9.72 10.99
N LEU A 112 -16.53 -10.53 10.09
CA LEU A 112 -15.73 -11.25 9.09
C LEU A 112 -15.11 -10.28 8.06
N GLU A 113 -15.84 -9.27 7.64
CA GLU A 113 -15.31 -8.18 6.82
C GLU A 113 -14.19 -7.44 7.55
N SER A 114 -14.36 -7.13 8.85
CA SER A 114 -13.34 -6.44 9.64
C SER A 114 -12.04 -7.24 9.75
N ILE A 115 -12.13 -8.56 9.98
CA ILE A 115 -10.97 -9.45 10.01
C ILE A 115 -10.29 -9.47 8.65
N THR A 116 -11.07 -9.56 7.57
CA THR A 116 -10.55 -9.56 6.19
C THR A 116 -9.86 -8.25 5.87
N GLY A 117 -10.48 -7.11 6.16
CA GLY A 117 -9.90 -5.79 5.95
C GLY A 117 -8.58 -5.60 6.72
N ALA A 118 -8.51 -6.01 7.99
CA ALA A 118 -7.29 -5.95 8.79
C ALA A 118 -6.14 -6.77 8.17
N LEU A 119 -6.44 -7.99 7.67
CA LEU A 119 -5.45 -8.82 6.97
C LEU A 119 -4.96 -8.16 5.68
N MET A 120 -5.86 -7.62 4.86
CA MET A 120 -5.51 -6.97 3.60
C MET A 120 -4.66 -5.72 3.85
N CYS A 121 -5.00 -4.91 4.85
CA CYS A 121 -4.19 -3.77 5.28
C CYS A 121 -2.79 -4.21 5.73
N GLY A 122 -2.67 -5.29 6.51
CA GLY A 122 -1.38 -5.84 6.96
C GLY A 122 -0.48 -6.24 5.79
N ILE A 123 -1.02 -6.92 4.78
CA ILE A 123 -0.30 -7.29 3.55
C ILE A 123 0.17 -6.03 2.81
N SER A 124 -0.71 -5.03 2.67
CA SER A 124 -0.39 -3.79 1.97
C SER A 124 0.67 -2.96 2.69
N VAL A 125 0.62 -2.88 4.02
CA VAL A 125 1.65 -2.20 4.84
C VAL A 125 3.01 -2.88 4.67
N SER A 126 3.05 -4.22 4.67
CA SER A 126 4.28 -4.97 4.44
C SER A 126 4.88 -4.69 3.06
N LEU A 127 4.04 -4.60 2.02
CA LEU A 127 4.45 -4.27 0.67
C LEU A 127 4.96 -2.82 0.56
N LEU A 128 4.27 -1.87 1.17
CA LEU A 128 4.70 -0.47 1.24
C LEU A 128 6.06 -0.34 1.94
N PHE A 129 6.25 -1.04 3.05
CA PHE A 129 7.52 -1.07 3.76
C PHE A 129 8.64 -1.64 2.87
N ALA A 130 8.44 -2.80 2.26
CA ALA A 130 9.43 -3.43 1.39
C ALA A 130 9.81 -2.52 0.21
N THR A 131 8.82 -1.89 -0.42
CA THR A 131 9.02 -0.98 -1.56
C THR A 131 9.79 0.28 -1.15
N THR A 132 9.42 0.90 -0.03
CA THR A 132 10.08 2.11 0.49
C THR A 132 11.51 1.80 0.94
N HIS A 133 11.71 0.69 1.63
CA HIS A 133 13.02 0.23 2.06
C HIS A 133 13.94 -0.02 0.86
N TRP A 134 13.45 -0.73 -0.15
CA TRP A 134 14.21 -0.95 -1.39
C TRP A 134 14.60 0.38 -2.06
N LEU A 135 13.67 1.33 -2.13
CA LEU A 135 13.88 2.62 -2.78
C LEU A 135 14.97 3.44 -2.05
N ILE A 136 14.95 3.47 -0.71
CA ILE A 136 15.94 4.18 0.10
C ILE A 136 17.36 3.62 -0.09
N HIS A 137 17.48 2.30 -0.26
CA HIS A 137 18.79 1.64 -0.38
C HIS A 137 19.35 1.66 -1.80
N HIS A 138 18.53 1.82 -2.83
CA HIS A 138 18.95 1.75 -4.23
C HIS A 138 18.96 3.11 -4.95
N VAL A 139 18.38 4.16 -4.35
CA VAL A 139 18.54 5.53 -4.86
C VAL A 139 19.87 6.10 -4.38
N PRO A 140 20.83 6.45 -5.29
CA PRO A 140 22.10 7.03 -4.88
C PRO A 140 21.85 8.30 -4.07
N ARG A 141 22.43 8.38 -2.88
CA ARG A 141 22.54 9.64 -2.16
C ARG A 141 23.33 10.58 -3.08
N SER A 142 22.65 11.60 -3.59
CA SER A 142 23.29 12.68 -4.34
C SER A 142 24.54 13.13 -3.57
N SER A 143 25.64 13.30 -4.30
CA SER A 143 27.02 13.60 -3.91
C SER A 143 27.24 14.80 -2.96
N ARG A 144 26.39 14.95 -1.96
CA ARG A 144 26.50 15.97 -0.93
C ARG A 144 27.46 15.57 0.21
N ASP A 145 27.87 14.29 0.21
CA ASP A 145 28.84 13.74 1.16
C ASP A 145 30.22 13.43 0.52
N GLU A 146 30.48 13.92 -0.68
CA GLU A 146 31.83 13.98 -1.17
C GLU A 146 32.55 15.08 -0.35
N ALA A 147 33.07 14.69 0.82
CA ALA A 147 34.00 15.49 1.59
C ALA A 147 35.07 15.98 0.63
N PRO A 148 35.43 17.27 0.67
CA PRO A 148 36.46 17.82 -0.23
C PRO A 148 37.71 16.96 -0.08
N LYS A 149 38.08 16.32 -1.20
CA LYS A 149 39.29 15.51 -1.28
C LYS A 149 40.42 16.29 -0.69
N PRO A 150 41.13 15.81 0.37
CA PRO A 150 42.19 16.58 0.97
C PRO A 150 43.16 16.98 -0.13
N LEU A 151 43.41 18.29 -0.26
CA LEU A 151 44.37 18.83 -1.18
C LEU A 151 45.68 18.06 -0.99
N ARG A 152 46.06 17.30 -2.01
CA ARG A 152 47.33 16.58 -2.06
C ARG A 152 48.39 17.63 -1.78
N ALA A 153 49.03 17.55 -0.62
CA ALA A 153 50.15 18.46 -0.26
C ALA A 153 51.13 18.49 -1.43
N ALA A 154 51.43 19.69 -1.91
CA ALA A 154 52.43 19.87 -2.94
C ALA A 154 53.75 19.23 -2.44
N PRO A 155 54.53 18.54 -3.28
CA PRO A 155 55.81 18.01 -2.90
C PRO A 155 56.70 19.18 -2.46
N ALA A 156 57.36 19.01 -1.31
CA ALA A 156 58.33 19.99 -0.80
C ALA A 156 59.40 20.24 -1.86
N PRO A 157 59.86 21.50 -2.05
CA PRO A 157 60.93 21.77 -2.98
C PRO A 157 62.19 21.05 -2.52
N GLU A 158 62.79 20.23 -3.38
CA GLU A 158 64.08 19.63 -3.17
C GLU A 158 65.14 20.77 -3.00
N GLY A 159 65.63 20.90 -1.81
CA GLY A 159 66.71 21.82 -1.50
C GLY A 159 68.00 21.35 -2.17
N THR A 160 68.44 22.05 -3.20
CA THR A 160 69.78 22.03 -3.72
C THR A 160 70.75 22.60 -2.65
N TYR A 161 71.43 21.70 -1.97
CA TYR A 161 72.63 22.04 -1.24
C TYR A 161 73.82 21.77 -2.17
N GLU A 162 74.27 22.83 -2.89
CA GLU A 162 75.62 22.90 -3.42
C GLU A 162 76.47 23.64 -2.38
N GLY A 163 77.62 23.05 -2.03
CA GLY A 163 78.62 23.62 -1.17
C GLY A 163 79.72 22.66 -0.82
#